data_b04bfc5a07b1964b89b4d514b9cd78ff
#
_entry.id   b04bfc5a07b1964b89b4d514b9cd78ff
#
_cell.length_a   1.000
_cell.length_b   1.000
_cell.length_c   1.000
_cell.angle_alpha   90.00
_cell.angle_beta   90.00
_cell.angle_gamma   90.00
#
_symmetry.space_group_name_H-M   'P 1'
#
loop_
_entity.id
_entity.type
_entity.pdbx_description
1 polymer ?
#
loop_
_entity_poly.entity_id
_entity_poly.type
_entity_poly.pdbx_seq_one_letter_code
_entity_poly.pdbx_strand_id
1 'polypeptide(L)'
;MTEQMIKNLLEKKLILLKELKEHLQKQNKAVDENDERLLAQILSAKEKVIESLIKDDEGLDTRVAILDEKNRIAIANNLQEFEIQIERETKKISEMENDCEKNLTSEKFELFERMKSLKNGRALLKGYGRSPRIKPKLKGSI
;
A
#
# COMPACT_ATOMS: atom_id res chain seq x y z
N MET A 1 -18.40 15.97 -10.70
CA MET A 1 -17.26 15.60 -11.54
C MET A 1 -16.02 15.33 -10.74
N THR A 2 -15.52 16.32 -9.99
CA THR A 2 -14.32 16.10 -9.15
C THR A 2 -14.54 15.04 -8.09
N GLU A 3 -15.71 15.04 -7.45
CA GLU A 3 -16.03 14.02 -6.45
C GLU A 3 -16.00 12.61 -7.05
N GLN A 4 -16.55 12.44 -8.25
CA GLN A 4 -16.55 11.14 -8.92
C GLN A 4 -15.14 10.68 -9.26
N MET A 5 -14.28 11.60 -9.67
CA MET A 5 -12.88 11.29 -9.97
C MET A 5 -12.14 10.85 -8.70
N ILE A 6 -12.37 11.55 -7.59
CA ILE A 6 -11.79 11.19 -6.29
C ILE A 6 -12.32 9.83 -5.86
N LYS A 7 -13.61 9.60 -6.00
CA LYS A 7 -14.22 8.30 -5.67
C LYS A 7 -13.57 7.17 -6.47
N ASN A 8 -13.39 7.37 -7.77
CA ASN A 8 -12.76 6.37 -8.63
C ASN A 8 -11.33 6.04 -8.19
N LEU A 9 -10.56 7.06 -7.79
CA LEU A 9 -9.21 6.86 -7.28
C LEU A 9 -9.21 6.11 -5.96
N LEU A 10 -10.17 6.39 -5.08
CA LEU A 10 -10.31 5.68 -3.81
C LEU A 10 -10.71 4.22 -4.02
N GLU A 11 -11.61 3.95 -4.95
CA GLU A 11 -11.99 2.59 -5.31
C GLU A 11 -10.79 1.80 -5.84
N LYS A 12 -10.03 2.41 -6.72
CA LYS A 12 -8.82 1.81 -7.28
C LYS A 12 -7.78 1.55 -6.19
N LYS A 13 -7.59 2.50 -5.29
CA LYS A 13 -6.68 2.35 -4.16
C LYS A 13 -7.06 1.15 -3.30
N LEU A 14 -8.34 0.99 -3.01
CA LEU A 14 -8.83 -0.12 -2.22
C LEU A 14 -8.56 -1.47 -2.91
N ILE A 15 -8.77 -1.55 -4.21
CA ILE A 15 -8.47 -2.75 -5.00
C ILE A 15 -6.98 -3.06 -4.94
N LEU A 16 -6.12 -2.05 -5.11
CA LEU A 16 -4.67 -2.23 -5.06
C LEU A 16 -4.19 -2.66 -3.68
N LEU A 17 -4.79 -2.14 -2.62
CA LEU A 17 -4.45 -2.55 -1.26
C LEU A 17 -4.80 -4.01 -1.01
N LYS A 18 -5.95 -4.47 -1.50
CA LYS A 18 -6.35 -5.88 -1.40
C LYS A 18 -5.39 -6.77 -2.18
N GLU A 19 -4.97 -6.34 -3.36
CA GLU A 19 -4.00 -7.04 -4.18
C GLU A 19 -2.64 -7.13 -3.45
N LEU A 20 -2.20 -6.04 -2.85
CA LEU A 20 -0.97 -6.02 -2.06
C LEU A 20 -1.03 -7.00 -0.89
N LYS A 21 -2.17 -7.08 -0.23
CA LYS A 21 -2.40 -8.02 0.87
C LYS A 21 -2.26 -9.47 0.40
N GLU A 22 -2.81 -9.79 -0.76
CA GLU A 22 -2.68 -11.14 -1.34
C GLU A 22 -1.22 -11.47 -1.64
N HIS A 23 -0.47 -10.52 -2.19
CA HIS A 23 0.96 -10.71 -2.44
C HIS A 23 1.74 -10.94 -1.15
N LEU A 24 1.37 -10.25 -0.08
CA LEU A 24 2.01 -10.45 1.23
C LEU A 24 1.77 -11.86 1.78
N GLN A 25 0.57 -12.39 1.60
CA GLN A 25 0.27 -13.75 2.02
C GLN A 25 1.13 -14.76 1.27
N LYS A 26 1.28 -14.58 -0.03
CA LYS A 26 2.13 -15.43 -0.87
C LYS A 26 3.61 -15.26 -0.53
N GLN A 27 4.02 -14.03 -0.21
CA GLN A 27 5.38 -13.73 0.21
C GLN A 27 5.76 -14.49 1.47
N ASN A 28 4.90 -14.47 2.47
CA ASN A 28 5.15 -15.17 3.72
C ASN A 28 5.30 -16.67 3.49
N LYS A 29 4.47 -17.23 2.64
CA LYS A 29 4.54 -18.65 2.28
C LYS A 29 5.84 -18.97 1.54
N ALA A 30 6.24 -18.13 0.58
CA ALA A 30 7.48 -18.34 -0.18
C ALA A 30 8.70 -18.27 0.72
N VAL A 31 8.72 -17.37 1.70
CA VAL A 31 9.80 -17.27 2.68
C VAL A 31 9.86 -18.54 3.53
N ASP A 32 8.72 -19.01 4.01
CA ASP A 32 8.65 -20.23 4.83
C ASP A 32 9.15 -21.46 4.08
N GLU A 33 8.88 -21.51 2.78
CA GLU A 33 9.28 -22.63 1.93
C GLU A 33 10.68 -22.48 1.33
N ASN A 34 11.37 -21.36 1.58
CA ASN A 34 12.66 -21.02 0.99
C ASN A 34 12.64 -21.02 -0.55
N ASP A 35 11.50 -20.63 -1.13
CA ASP A 35 11.33 -20.58 -2.58
C ASP A 35 11.80 -19.23 -3.12
N GLU A 36 13.08 -19.14 -3.46
CA GLU A 36 13.71 -17.92 -3.94
C GLU A 36 13.08 -17.39 -5.24
N ARG A 37 12.77 -18.29 -6.14
CA ARG A 37 12.21 -17.92 -7.45
C ARG A 37 10.81 -17.32 -7.28
N LEU A 38 9.98 -17.97 -6.49
CA LEU A 38 8.64 -17.47 -6.22
C LEU A 38 8.69 -16.15 -5.46
N LEU A 39 9.58 -16.05 -4.47
CA LEU A 39 9.77 -14.83 -3.70
C LEU A 39 10.16 -13.67 -4.61
N ALA A 40 11.08 -13.87 -5.55
CA ALA A 40 11.49 -12.84 -6.50
C ALA A 40 10.33 -12.37 -7.37
N GLN A 41 9.49 -13.29 -7.83
CA GLN A 41 8.29 -12.96 -8.61
C GLN A 41 7.29 -12.14 -7.80
N ILE A 42 7.07 -12.53 -6.56
CA ILE A 42 6.13 -11.84 -5.67
C ILE A 42 6.62 -10.43 -5.35
N LEU A 43 7.91 -10.26 -5.05
CA LEU A 43 8.47 -8.94 -4.76
C LEU A 43 8.37 -8.02 -5.97
N SER A 44 8.59 -8.55 -7.17
CA SER A 44 8.41 -7.79 -8.40
C SER A 44 6.96 -7.36 -8.60
N ALA A 45 6.00 -8.24 -8.35
CA ALA A 45 4.58 -7.93 -8.45
C ALA A 45 4.16 -6.88 -7.40
N LYS A 46 4.65 -7.00 -6.17
CA LYS A 46 4.40 -6.03 -5.10
C LYS A 46 4.92 -4.65 -5.48
N GLU A 47 6.11 -4.59 -6.05
CA GLU A 47 6.72 -3.33 -6.47
C GLU A 47 5.82 -2.58 -7.46
N LYS A 48 5.26 -3.28 -8.43
CA LYS A 48 4.33 -2.69 -9.39
C LYS A 48 3.07 -2.16 -8.74
N VAL A 49 2.51 -2.90 -7.79
CA VAL A 49 1.33 -2.45 -7.04
C VAL A 49 1.64 -1.19 -6.24
N ILE A 50 2.79 -1.17 -5.56
CA ILE A 50 3.21 -0.03 -4.75
C ILE A 50 3.44 1.21 -5.62
N GLU A 51 4.06 1.04 -6.79
CA GLU A 51 4.25 2.14 -7.74
C GLU A 51 2.91 2.73 -8.18
N SER A 52 1.94 1.86 -8.47
CA SER A 52 0.58 2.30 -8.85
C SER A 52 -0.10 3.05 -7.70
N LEU A 53 0.05 2.56 -6.47
CA LEU A 53 -0.50 3.23 -5.29
C LEU A 53 0.08 4.62 -5.09
N ILE A 54 1.40 4.75 -5.24
CA ILE A 54 2.09 6.03 -5.10
C ILE A 54 1.60 7.01 -6.16
N LYS A 55 1.50 6.57 -7.40
CA LYS A 55 1.04 7.39 -8.51
C LYS A 55 -0.41 7.86 -8.30
N ASP A 56 -1.27 6.96 -7.87
CA ASP A 56 -2.67 7.28 -7.62
C ASP A 56 -2.84 8.23 -6.43
N ASP A 57 -2.01 8.09 -5.39
CA ASP A 57 -1.99 9.02 -4.27
C ASP A 57 -1.58 10.42 -4.68
N GLU A 58 -0.61 10.55 -5.58
CA GLU A 58 -0.21 11.84 -6.13
C GLU A 58 -1.36 12.48 -6.90
N GLY A 59 -2.07 11.70 -7.71
CA GLY A 59 -3.25 12.16 -8.43
C GLY A 59 -4.36 12.59 -7.49
N LEU A 60 -4.56 11.86 -6.42
CA LEU A 60 -5.56 12.17 -5.40
C LEU A 60 -5.21 13.49 -4.69
N ASP A 61 -3.95 13.65 -4.27
CA ASP A 61 -3.48 14.85 -3.62
C ASP A 61 -3.70 16.08 -4.50
N THR A 62 -3.40 15.97 -5.79
CA THR A 62 -3.58 17.06 -6.74
C THR A 62 -5.04 17.49 -6.83
N ARG A 63 -5.95 16.52 -6.90
CA ARG A 63 -7.38 16.81 -6.99
C ARG A 63 -7.95 17.39 -5.72
N VAL A 64 -7.49 16.93 -4.57
CA VAL A 64 -7.94 17.45 -3.27
C VAL A 64 -7.40 18.85 -3.05
N ALA A 65 -6.17 19.12 -3.47
CA ALA A 65 -5.52 20.42 -3.28
C ALA A 65 -6.24 21.57 -3.99
N ILE A 66 -6.91 21.31 -5.11
CA ILE A 66 -7.63 22.36 -5.86
C ILE A 66 -9.03 22.65 -5.32
N LEU A 67 -9.49 21.86 -4.35
CA LEU A 67 -10.82 22.07 -3.75
C LEU A 67 -10.77 23.17 -2.71
N ASP A 68 -11.85 23.96 -2.63
CA ASP A 68 -12.01 24.87 -1.51
C ASP A 68 -12.36 24.05 -0.25
N GLU A 69 -12.27 24.70 0.91
CA GLU A 69 -12.49 24.03 2.18
C GLU A 69 -13.89 23.41 2.30
N LYS A 70 -14.91 24.14 1.85
CA LYS A 70 -16.29 23.66 1.92
C LYS A 70 -16.50 22.39 1.09
N ASN A 71 -16.01 22.38 -0.14
CA ASN A 71 -16.13 21.22 -1.03
C ASN A 71 -15.28 20.06 -0.54
N ARG A 72 -14.10 20.35 0.01
CA ARG A 72 -13.23 19.33 0.59
C ARG A 72 -13.92 18.58 1.73
N ILE A 73 -14.54 19.32 2.64
CA ILE A 73 -15.27 18.75 3.78
C ILE A 73 -16.46 17.94 3.29
N ALA A 74 -17.23 18.47 2.36
CA ALA A 74 -18.39 17.79 1.82
C ALA A 74 -18.02 16.45 1.16
N ILE A 75 -16.97 16.45 0.33
CA ILE A 75 -16.51 15.25 -0.35
C ILE A 75 -15.95 14.24 0.67
N ALA A 76 -15.18 14.69 1.65
CA ALA A 76 -14.66 13.81 2.70
C ALA A 76 -15.80 13.13 3.46
N ASN A 77 -16.86 13.85 3.77
CA ASN A 77 -18.03 13.28 4.44
C ASN A 77 -18.74 12.27 3.57
N ASN A 78 -18.91 12.58 2.27
CA ASN A 78 -19.61 11.69 1.34
C ASN A 78 -18.83 10.41 1.06
N LEU A 79 -17.49 10.46 1.14
CA LEU A 79 -16.63 9.33 0.83
C LEU A 79 -15.99 8.71 2.08
N GLN A 80 -16.52 9.01 3.24
CA GLN A 80 -15.99 8.54 4.53
C GLN A 80 -15.89 7.02 4.60
N GLU A 81 -16.82 6.31 4.00
CA GLU A 81 -16.82 4.84 3.99
C GLU A 81 -15.56 4.29 3.31
N PHE A 82 -15.14 4.88 2.20
CA PHE A 82 -13.90 4.50 1.52
C PHE A 82 -12.69 4.75 2.41
N GLU A 83 -12.66 5.88 3.10
CA GLU A 83 -11.57 6.23 4.00
C GLU A 83 -11.43 5.21 5.11
N ILE A 84 -12.55 4.81 5.72
CA ILE A 84 -12.57 3.81 6.78
C ILE A 84 -12.04 2.47 6.27
N GLN A 85 -12.49 2.03 5.10
CA GLN A 85 -12.05 0.78 4.51
C GLN A 85 -10.56 0.80 4.16
N ILE A 86 -10.08 1.91 3.62
CA ILE A 86 -8.66 2.08 3.27
C ILE A 86 -7.80 2.02 4.52
N GLU A 87 -8.19 2.69 5.60
CA GLU A 87 -7.45 2.63 6.87
C GLU A 87 -7.40 1.20 7.41
N ARG A 88 -8.51 0.49 7.34
CA ARG A 88 -8.58 -0.90 7.79
C ARG A 88 -7.64 -1.80 7.01
N GLU A 89 -7.64 -1.69 5.69
CA GLU A 89 -6.76 -2.49 4.84
C GLU A 89 -5.29 -2.12 5.04
N THR A 90 -4.98 -0.83 5.15
CA THR A 90 -3.62 -0.36 5.42
C THR A 90 -3.09 -0.90 6.74
N LYS A 91 -3.92 -0.90 7.76
CA LYS A 91 -3.55 -1.44 9.08
C LYS A 91 -3.26 -2.93 9.00
N LYS A 92 -4.10 -3.70 8.31
CA LYS A 92 -3.87 -5.13 8.11
C LYS A 92 -2.56 -5.41 7.38
N ILE A 93 -2.26 -4.64 6.35
CA ILE A 93 -1.01 -4.78 5.60
C ILE A 93 0.19 -4.51 6.50
N SER A 94 0.15 -3.44 7.30
CA SER A 94 1.23 -3.13 8.25
C SER A 94 1.44 -4.25 9.26
N GLU A 95 0.35 -4.81 9.78
CA GLU A 95 0.42 -5.93 10.72
C GLU A 95 1.03 -7.17 10.06
N MET A 96 0.66 -7.46 8.83
CA MET A 96 1.20 -8.60 8.08
C MET A 96 2.70 -8.44 7.79
N GLU A 97 3.13 -7.22 7.44
CA GLU A 97 4.55 -6.92 7.24
C GLU A 97 5.35 -7.11 8.54
N ASN A 98 4.81 -6.62 9.64
CA ASN A 98 5.46 -6.76 10.95
C ASN A 98 5.53 -8.22 11.39
N ASP A 99 4.46 -8.98 11.17
CA ASP A 99 4.43 -10.39 11.52
C ASP A 99 5.43 -11.19 10.68
N CYS A 100 5.57 -10.85 9.42
CA CYS A 100 6.57 -11.46 8.54
C CYS A 100 7.97 -11.23 9.08
N GLU A 101 8.30 -9.98 9.46
CA GLU A 101 9.62 -9.65 10.00
C GLU A 101 9.90 -10.39 11.31
N LYS A 102 8.92 -10.48 12.20
CA LYS A 102 9.07 -11.16 13.49
C LYS A 102 9.29 -12.66 13.36
N ASN A 103 8.70 -13.27 12.34
CA ASN A 103 8.75 -14.71 12.15
C ASN A 103 9.95 -15.18 11.31
N LEU A 104 10.77 -14.24 10.85
CA LEU A 104 11.95 -14.57 10.05
C LEU A 104 13.06 -15.14 10.92
N THR A 105 13.57 -16.31 10.54
CA THR A 105 14.82 -16.82 11.07
C THR A 105 15.97 -16.02 10.44
N SER A 106 17.18 -16.07 11.05
CA SER A 106 18.33 -15.34 10.50
C SER A 106 18.59 -15.69 9.04
N GLU A 107 18.50 -16.96 8.70
CA GLU A 107 18.71 -17.44 7.34
C GLU A 107 17.66 -16.89 6.38
N LYS A 108 16.40 -16.96 6.75
CA LYS A 108 15.30 -16.46 5.94
C LYS A 108 15.33 -14.95 5.83
N PHE A 109 15.74 -14.28 6.90
CA PHE A 109 15.90 -12.83 6.90
C PHE A 109 16.96 -12.39 5.87
N GLU A 110 18.08 -13.06 5.81
CA GLU A 110 19.12 -12.77 4.84
C GLU A 110 18.63 -12.96 3.40
N LEU A 111 17.92 -14.05 3.16
CA LEU A 111 17.32 -14.32 1.86
C LEU A 111 16.36 -13.20 1.45
N PHE A 112 15.49 -12.81 2.35
CA PHE A 112 14.49 -11.77 2.12
C PHE A 112 15.14 -10.42 1.82
N GLU A 113 16.15 -10.03 2.59
CA GLU A 113 16.87 -8.78 2.38
C GLU A 113 17.64 -8.78 1.05
N ARG A 114 18.23 -9.90 0.70
CA ARG A 114 18.93 -10.05 -0.57
C ARG A 114 17.98 -9.89 -1.75
N MET A 115 16.81 -10.49 -1.70
CA MET A 115 15.81 -10.38 -2.76
C MET A 115 15.29 -8.94 -2.90
N LYS A 116 15.05 -8.27 -1.79
CA LYS A 116 14.64 -6.87 -1.79
C LYS A 116 15.68 -5.97 -2.45
N SER A 117 16.96 -6.19 -2.13
CA SER A 117 18.06 -5.42 -2.69
C SER A 117 18.16 -5.61 -4.20
N LEU A 118 18.06 -6.86 -4.66
CA LEU A 118 18.16 -7.19 -6.08
C LEU A 118 17.07 -6.55 -6.91
N LYS A 119 15.90 -6.35 -6.33
CA LYS A 119 14.74 -5.78 -7.04
C LYS A 119 14.66 -4.27 -6.92
N ASN A 120 15.58 -3.62 -6.23
CA ASN A 120 15.49 -2.19 -5.97
C ASN A 120 14.16 -1.79 -5.30
N GLY A 121 13.43 -2.78 -4.81
CA GLY A 121 12.14 -2.54 -4.18
C GLY A 121 12.24 -2.18 -2.72
N ARG A 122 13.43 -2.30 -2.13
CA ARG A 122 13.64 -2.11 -0.70
C ARG A 122 13.18 -0.74 -0.19
N ALA A 123 13.58 0.32 -0.89
CA ALA A 123 13.23 1.68 -0.51
C ALA A 123 11.73 1.91 -0.61
N LEU A 124 11.11 1.42 -1.68
CA LEU A 124 9.67 1.52 -1.88
C LEU A 124 8.90 0.76 -0.81
N LEU A 125 9.32 -0.47 -0.53
CA LEU A 125 8.66 -1.31 0.46
C LEU A 125 8.76 -0.70 1.86
N LYS A 126 9.93 -0.22 2.24
CA LYS A 126 10.13 0.44 3.52
C LYS A 126 9.35 1.75 3.61
N GLY A 127 9.42 2.56 2.55
CA GLY A 127 8.74 3.83 2.52
C GLY A 127 7.23 3.68 2.57
N TYR A 128 6.68 2.69 1.90
CA TYR A 128 5.24 2.49 1.83
C TYR A 128 4.69 1.67 3.00
N GLY A 129 5.35 0.55 3.33
CA GLY A 129 4.88 -0.33 4.40
C GLY A 129 4.90 0.29 5.78
N ARG A 130 5.86 1.17 6.05
CA ARG A 130 6.02 1.84 7.34
C ARG A 130 5.42 3.23 7.37
N SER A 131 5.28 3.83 6.21
CA SER A 131 4.81 5.20 6.10
C SER A 131 3.30 5.24 6.20
N PRO A 132 2.75 6.17 6.97
CA PRO A 132 1.31 6.39 6.98
C PRO A 132 0.82 7.17 5.76
N ARG A 133 1.60 7.27 4.70
CA ARG A 133 1.25 8.04 3.50
C ARG A 133 -0.05 7.61 2.84
N ILE A 134 -0.36 6.34 2.90
CA ILE A 134 -1.61 5.83 2.34
C ILE A 134 -2.81 6.36 3.11
N LYS A 135 -2.64 6.38 4.42
CA LYS A 135 -3.68 6.71 5.37
C LYS A 135 -4.07 8.18 5.43
N PRO A 136 -3.13 9.12 5.51
CA PRO A 136 -3.50 10.51 5.79
C PRO A 136 -3.80 11.37 4.58
N LYS A 137 -3.82 10.84 3.38
CA LYS A 137 -3.94 11.65 2.16
C LYS A 137 -5.18 12.53 2.16
N LEU A 138 -6.32 11.97 2.45
CA LEU A 138 -7.55 12.74 2.52
C LEU A 138 -7.69 13.43 3.86
N LYS A 139 -7.35 12.76 4.95
CA LYS A 139 -7.43 13.32 6.29
C LYS A 139 -6.49 14.49 6.50
N GLY A 140 -5.26 14.38 6.04
CA GLY A 140 -4.28 15.44 6.15
C GLY A 140 -4.68 16.68 5.39
N SER A 141 -5.58 16.57 4.43
CA SER A 141 -6.08 17.67 3.63
C SER A 141 -7.32 18.32 4.24
N ILE A 142 -7.90 17.69 5.21
CA ILE A 142 -9.08 18.16 5.91
C ILE A 142 -8.68 18.85 7.18
#